data_9b9d7460f9f1f3e52301127adfd1fb85
#
_entry.id   9b9d7460f9f1f3e52301127adfd1fb85
#
_cell.length_a   1.000
_cell.length_b   1.000
_cell.length_c   1.000
_cell.angle_alpha   90.00
_cell.angle_beta   90.00
_cell.angle_gamma   90.00
#
_symmetry.space_group_name_H-M   'P 1'
#
loop_
_entity.id
_entity.type
_entity.pdbx_description
1 polymer ?
#
loop_
_entity_poly.entity_id
_entity_poly.type
_entity_poly.pdbx_seq_one_letter_code
_entity_poly.pdbx_strand_id
1 'polypeptide(L)'
;ELAETLALSHVLVAKDIMSYHKEIYDYPHVKKAFENHQVTVIGQRVNHYFEPTKTFNKQQQPYKVFTSFYKANRQDLVHTPKKSYQFKQLSQIAEKGSNQSDLKFENNKDIEKLARKAWDDFLNGDIAHYDKLTDDVSQDFVSGLGKYLAYGLLDIREIINDLLEDYESDEKNFEAFIREVLFREFYYVLMTQYSETATKSFSEKYRNMQWSYNKTHFEVWKKGQTGYPIVDAAMKKLNRTGYMHNRLRMVVSQFLTKNLFIDWTWGEEYFRQYLIDYDNASNVHGWQWSASTGTDAVPYFRMLNPIRQSERFDAQGYFIKTQLEIFNDVSSKYIHDPTKYKDKLQEIYHIEIASFIHNDSHMKTCTWGGKWCGLVAKAT
;
A
#
# COMPACT_ATOMS: atom_id res chain seq x y z
N GLU A 1 19.77 27.32 15.83
CA GLU A 1 18.80 28.44 15.97
C GLU A 1 17.63 28.03 16.87
N LEU A 2 16.75 27.07 16.50
CA LEU A 2 15.64 26.58 17.37
C LEU A 2 16.14 26.03 18.71
N ALA A 3 17.23 25.25 18.72
CA ALA A 3 17.81 24.66 19.91
C ALA A 3 18.31 25.72 20.88
N GLU A 4 18.92 26.77 20.36
CA GLU A 4 19.45 27.92 21.13
C GLU A 4 18.29 28.81 21.62
N THR A 5 17.33 29.13 20.74
CA THR A 5 16.19 30.00 21.06
C THR A 5 15.32 29.41 22.18
N LEU A 6 15.12 28.08 22.15
CA LEU A 6 14.29 27.38 23.14
C LEU A 6 15.09 26.79 24.31
N ALA A 7 16.42 26.96 24.35
CA ALA A 7 17.32 26.38 25.33
C ALA A 7 17.08 24.88 25.57
N LEU A 8 16.97 24.12 24.45
CA LEU A 8 16.65 22.71 24.48
C LEU A 8 17.81 21.90 25.05
N SER A 9 17.54 20.99 25.98
CA SER A 9 18.48 19.98 26.46
C SER A 9 18.30 18.64 25.74
N HIS A 10 17.08 18.33 25.31
CA HIS A 10 16.73 17.06 24.66
C HIS A 10 15.75 17.31 23.51
N VAL A 11 15.88 16.48 22.47
CA VAL A 11 14.94 16.43 21.35
C VAL A 11 14.53 14.98 21.10
N LEU A 12 13.24 14.74 21.00
CA LEU A 12 12.68 13.45 20.57
C LEU A 12 12.47 13.48 19.06
N VAL A 13 13.01 12.49 18.35
CA VAL A 13 12.91 12.38 16.89
C VAL A 13 12.34 11.01 16.55
N ALA A 14 11.33 10.99 15.68
CA ALA A 14 10.80 9.75 15.11
C ALA A 14 11.88 9.09 14.24
N LYS A 15 12.19 7.83 14.52
CA LYS A 15 12.97 6.97 13.62
C LYS A 15 12.02 6.37 12.59
N ASP A 16 11.79 7.09 11.52
CA ASP A 16 10.99 6.62 10.42
C ASP A 16 11.83 5.89 9.36
N ILE A 17 11.21 4.93 8.67
CA ILE A 17 11.85 4.05 7.68
C ILE A 17 11.55 4.52 6.25
N MET A 18 10.89 5.65 6.10
CA MET A 18 10.51 6.20 4.81
C MET A 18 11.72 6.64 4.00
N SER A 19 12.07 5.90 2.97
CA SER A 19 13.25 6.16 2.14
C SER A 19 13.23 7.51 1.43
N TYR A 20 12.06 8.04 1.09
CA TYR A 20 11.91 9.39 0.51
C TYR A 20 12.28 10.51 1.47
N HIS A 21 12.19 10.25 2.75
CA HIS A 21 12.57 11.19 3.79
C HIS A 21 13.98 10.97 4.31
N LYS A 22 14.70 9.97 3.79
CA LYS A 22 16.04 9.62 4.26
C LYS A 22 17.02 10.78 4.13
N GLU A 23 16.91 11.60 3.08
CA GLU A 23 17.77 12.79 2.88
C GLU A 23 17.35 13.97 3.76
N ILE A 24 16.03 14.12 4.04
CA ILE A 24 15.50 15.25 4.82
C ILE A 24 15.46 14.93 6.31
N TYR A 25 15.18 13.68 6.66
CA TYR A 25 15.03 13.19 8.04
C TYR A 25 16.04 12.11 8.37
N ASP A 26 17.24 12.12 7.74
CA ASP A 26 18.30 11.19 8.10
C ASP A 26 18.67 11.41 9.57
N TYR A 27 18.21 10.50 10.40
CA TYR A 27 18.42 10.54 11.84
C TYR A 27 19.87 10.82 12.24
N PRO A 28 20.90 10.25 11.58
CA PRO A 28 22.29 10.60 11.86
C PRO A 28 22.62 12.07 11.61
N HIS A 29 22.13 12.68 10.54
CA HIS A 29 22.35 14.10 10.25
C HIS A 29 21.64 15.00 11.24
N VAL A 30 20.37 14.71 11.54
CA VAL A 30 19.59 15.45 12.56
C VAL A 30 20.28 15.32 13.91
N LYS A 31 20.67 14.11 14.30
CA LYS A 31 21.38 13.85 15.53
C LYS A 31 22.66 14.69 15.63
N LYS A 32 23.52 14.63 14.62
CA LYS A 32 24.78 15.40 14.57
C LYS A 32 24.53 16.90 14.63
N ALA A 33 23.52 17.41 13.95
CA ALA A 33 23.18 18.83 13.97
C ALA A 33 22.81 19.31 15.39
N PHE A 34 22.00 18.56 16.13
CA PHE A 34 21.64 18.89 17.50
C PHE A 34 22.76 18.66 18.50
N GLU A 35 23.54 17.58 18.37
CA GLU A 35 24.69 17.30 19.24
C GLU A 35 25.77 18.38 19.15
N ASN A 36 25.97 19.03 18.00
CA ASN A 36 26.86 20.18 17.84
C ASN A 36 26.44 21.38 18.71
N HIS A 37 25.19 21.44 19.15
CA HIS A 37 24.66 22.46 20.06
C HIS A 37 24.40 21.91 21.47
N GLN A 38 25.06 20.80 21.85
CA GLN A 38 24.93 20.13 23.15
C GLN A 38 23.52 19.67 23.50
N VAL A 39 22.68 19.41 22.48
CA VAL A 39 21.34 18.88 22.65
C VAL A 39 21.35 17.38 22.45
N THR A 40 20.83 16.63 23.43
CA THR A 40 20.72 15.18 23.34
C THR A 40 19.55 14.79 22.41
N VAL A 41 19.81 13.98 21.39
CA VAL A 41 18.77 13.48 20.49
C VAL A 41 18.40 12.06 20.88
N ILE A 42 17.12 11.87 21.20
CA ILE A 42 16.52 10.58 21.53
C ILE A 42 15.69 10.13 20.33
N GLY A 43 16.19 9.14 19.59
CA GLY A 43 15.44 8.53 18.50
C GLY A 43 14.43 7.50 19.03
N GLN A 44 13.15 7.76 18.81
CA GLN A 44 12.07 6.85 19.16
C GLN A 44 11.61 6.06 17.95
N ARG A 45 11.52 4.73 18.10
CA ARG A 45 10.89 3.87 17.09
C ARG A 45 9.41 4.21 16.98
N VAL A 46 8.95 4.42 15.77
CA VAL A 46 7.56 4.73 15.47
C VAL A 46 7.05 3.83 14.36
N ASN A 47 5.76 3.58 14.36
CA ASN A 47 5.00 3.01 13.24
C ASN A 47 5.40 1.59 12.77
N HIS A 48 6.13 0.81 13.58
CA HIS A 48 6.44 -0.59 13.31
C HIS A 48 6.53 -1.40 14.61
N TYR A 49 6.24 -2.68 14.51
CA TYR A 49 6.27 -3.61 15.66
C TYR A 49 7.69 -4.15 15.90
N PHE A 50 8.29 -4.75 14.87
CA PHE A 50 9.64 -5.27 14.94
C PHE A 50 10.69 -4.18 14.70
N GLU A 51 11.91 -4.37 15.21
CA GLU A 51 13.04 -3.51 14.87
C GLU A 51 13.62 -3.91 13.51
N PRO A 52 13.38 -3.17 12.42
CA PRO A 52 13.73 -3.62 11.08
C PRO A 52 15.22 -3.83 10.85
N THR A 53 16.06 -3.10 11.56
CA THR A 53 17.53 -3.23 11.50
C THR A 53 18.06 -4.46 12.22
N LYS A 54 17.22 -5.15 13.01
CA LYS A 54 17.58 -6.32 13.82
C LYS A 54 16.81 -7.58 13.47
N THR A 55 15.89 -7.49 12.51
CA THR A 55 15.01 -8.61 12.14
C THR A 55 15.66 -9.43 11.01
N PHE A 56 16.33 -10.49 11.38
CA PHE A 56 17.04 -11.40 10.48
C PHE A 56 16.56 -12.84 10.62
N ASN A 57 16.79 -13.64 9.58
CA ASN A 57 16.55 -15.07 9.64
C ASN A 57 17.61 -15.80 10.51
N LYS A 58 17.47 -17.11 10.68
CA LYS A 58 18.39 -17.93 11.48
C LYS A 58 19.85 -17.90 10.99
N GLN A 59 20.08 -17.58 9.71
CA GLN A 59 21.41 -17.42 9.12
C GLN A 59 21.94 -15.99 9.20
N GLN A 60 21.31 -15.13 9.99
CA GLN A 60 21.64 -13.69 10.11
C GLN A 60 21.58 -12.96 8.76
N GLN A 61 20.68 -13.38 7.88
CA GLN A 61 20.41 -12.75 6.60
C GLN A 61 19.03 -12.11 6.60
N PRO A 62 18.82 -11.03 5.84
CA PRO A 62 17.50 -10.45 5.65
C PRO A 62 16.49 -11.46 5.10
N TYR A 63 15.26 -11.39 5.57
CA TYR A 63 14.17 -12.17 4.97
C TYR A 63 13.88 -11.68 3.55
N LYS A 64 13.69 -12.64 2.64
CA LYS A 64 13.32 -12.38 1.24
C LYS A 64 11.98 -12.99 0.85
N VAL A 65 11.39 -13.81 1.73
CA VAL A 65 10.13 -14.51 1.48
C VAL A 65 9.21 -14.30 2.66
N PHE A 66 8.01 -13.80 2.38
CA PHE A 66 7.03 -13.47 3.41
C PHE A 66 6.68 -14.68 4.29
N THR A 67 6.44 -15.85 3.69
CA THR A 67 6.07 -17.05 4.47
C THR A 67 7.15 -17.43 5.51
N SER A 68 8.41 -17.24 5.19
CA SER A 68 9.53 -17.50 6.12
C SER A 68 9.57 -16.45 7.23
N PHE A 69 9.35 -15.18 6.88
CA PHE A 69 9.23 -14.09 7.85
C PHE A 69 8.05 -14.31 8.79
N TYR A 70 6.87 -14.58 8.24
CA TYR A 70 5.65 -14.83 9.00
C TYR A 70 5.82 -15.96 10.02
N LYS A 71 6.29 -17.14 9.56
CA LYS A 71 6.48 -18.30 10.44
C LYS A 71 7.47 -18.07 11.57
N ALA A 72 8.49 -17.26 11.33
CA ALA A 72 9.51 -16.95 12.33
C ALA A 72 9.04 -15.90 13.35
N ASN A 73 8.30 -14.90 12.92
CA ASN A 73 7.99 -13.73 13.75
C ASN A 73 6.56 -13.73 14.30
N ARG A 74 5.65 -14.58 13.79
CA ARG A 74 4.26 -14.66 14.29
C ARG A 74 4.19 -15.00 15.78
N GLN A 75 5.02 -15.92 16.24
CA GLN A 75 5.10 -16.33 17.64
C GLN A 75 5.74 -15.28 18.56
N ASP A 76 6.45 -14.30 17.99
CA ASP A 76 7.07 -13.20 18.73
C ASP A 76 6.11 -12.03 18.95
N LEU A 77 4.90 -12.12 18.42
CA LEU A 77 3.82 -11.21 18.79
C LEU A 77 3.33 -11.55 20.20
N VAL A 78 3.55 -10.63 21.11
CA VAL A 78 3.20 -10.80 22.51
C VAL A 78 2.28 -9.68 22.98
N HIS A 79 1.29 -10.04 23.80
CA HIS A 79 0.47 -9.05 24.45
C HIS A 79 1.33 -8.25 25.44
N THR A 80 1.39 -6.94 25.24
CA THR A 80 2.13 -6.03 26.11
C THR A 80 1.12 -5.15 26.85
N PRO A 81 1.02 -5.23 28.17
CA PRO A 81 0.07 -4.41 28.91
C PRO A 81 0.24 -2.93 28.63
N LYS A 82 -0.88 -2.23 28.40
CA LYS A 82 -0.90 -0.78 28.18
C LYS A 82 -0.35 -0.08 29.43
N LYS A 83 0.76 0.66 29.27
CA LYS A 83 1.28 1.53 30.32
C LYS A 83 0.59 2.88 30.22
N SER A 84 -0.26 3.20 31.18
CA SER A 84 -0.78 4.56 31.27
C SER A 84 0.29 5.48 31.87
N TYR A 85 0.73 6.48 31.13
CA TYR A 85 1.59 7.53 31.64
C TYR A 85 0.71 8.73 32.00
N GLN A 86 0.72 9.13 33.27
CA GLN A 86 0.11 10.39 33.69
C GLN A 86 1.10 11.53 33.46
N PHE A 87 0.93 12.27 32.38
CA PHE A 87 1.77 13.41 32.05
C PHE A 87 1.31 14.68 32.79
N LYS A 88 1.29 14.69 34.11
CA LYS A 88 0.94 15.91 34.90
C LYS A 88 1.89 17.08 34.67
N GLN A 89 3.08 16.84 34.12
CA GLN A 89 4.10 17.88 33.90
C GLN A 89 4.15 18.43 32.47
N LEU A 90 3.49 17.79 31.49
CA LEU A 90 3.51 18.27 30.11
C LEU A 90 2.73 19.58 29.90
N SER A 91 1.69 19.84 30.69
CA SER A 91 0.97 21.12 30.65
C SER A 91 1.89 22.31 30.99
N GLN A 92 2.78 22.14 31.95
CA GLN A 92 3.73 23.21 32.33
C GLN A 92 4.84 23.43 31.27
N ILE A 93 5.20 22.41 30.51
CA ILE A 93 6.17 22.50 29.42
C ILE A 93 5.50 23.10 28.19
N ALA A 94 4.27 22.71 27.87
CA ALA A 94 3.48 23.25 26.76
C ALA A 94 3.19 24.75 26.92
N GLU A 95 2.90 25.22 28.13
CA GLU A 95 2.67 26.64 28.39
C GLU A 95 3.90 27.52 28.13
N LYS A 96 5.12 27.00 28.32
CA LYS A 96 6.36 27.73 28.05
C LYS A 96 6.77 27.72 26.56
N GLY A 97 6.33 26.72 25.81
CA GLY A 97 6.69 26.56 24.39
C GLY A 97 5.73 27.17 23.39
N SER A 98 4.49 27.49 23.79
CA SER A 98 3.40 27.84 22.87
C SER A 98 3.43 29.28 22.34
N ASN A 99 4.30 30.16 22.82
CA ASN A 99 4.20 31.59 22.53
C ASN A 99 5.06 32.08 21.34
N GLN A 100 5.68 31.22 20.56
CA GLN A 100 6.61 31.66 19.50
C GLN A 100 6.38 31.07 18.11
N SER A 101 5.33 30.30 17.84
CA SER A 101 5.03 29.91 16.48
C SER A 101 3.73 30.56 16.02
N ASP A 102 3.78 31.33 14.93
CA ASP A 102 2.62 31.78 14.16
C ASP A 102 1.86 30.60 13.50
N LEU A 103 2.33 29.37 13.71
CA LEU A 103 1.66 28.15 13.33
C LEU A 103 0.57 27.85 14.35
N LYS A 104 -0.65 28.29 14.05
CA LYS A 104 -1.86 27.81 14.73
C LYS A 104 -2.05 26.34 14.34
N PHE A 105 -1.51 25.44 15.14
CA PHE A 105 -1.94 24.04 15.12
C PHE A 105 -3.35 24.01 15.70
N GLU A 106 -4.35 23.87 14.85
CA GLU A 106 -5.66 23.44 15.32
C GLU A 106 -5.46 22.10 16.01
N ASN A 107 -5.81 22.05 17.28
CA ASN A 107 -5.58 20.88 18.15
C ASN A 107 -6.59 19.80 17.75
N ASN A 108 -6.26 19.02 16.73
CA ASN A 108 -7.12 18.01 16.12
C ASN A 108 -7.14 16.71 16.94
N LYS A 109 -7.40 16.83 18.26
CA LYS A 109 -7.67 15.66 19.14
C LYS A 109 -8.79 14.76 18.60
N ASP A 110 -9.62 15.29 17.73
CA ASP A 110 -10.74 14.57 17.14
C ASP A 110 -10.29 13.55 16.09
N ILE A 111 -9.16 13.75 15.39
CA ILE A 111 -8.63 12.80 14.39
C ILE A 111 -8.13 11.51 15.06
N GLU A 112 -7.39 11.61 16.17
CA GLU A 112 -6.97 10.43 16.93
C GLU A 112 -8.16 9.64 17.48
N LYS A 113 -9.19 10.33 17.97
CA LYS A 113 -10.44 9.69 18.39
C LYS A 113 -11.17 9.02 17.25
N LEU A 114 -11.20 9.63 16.07
CA LEU A 114 -11.77 9.04 14.87
C LEU A 114 -10.99 7.80 14.42
N ALA A 115 -9.67 7.84 14.50
CA ALA A 115 -8.82 6.70 14.19
C ALA A 115 -9.08 5.53 15.16
N ARG A 116 -9.12 5.82 16.46
CA ARG A 116 -9.42 4.81 17.47
C ARG A 116 -10.84 4.24 17.32
N LYS A 117 -11.83 5.10 17.09
CA LYS A 117 -13.20 4.67 16.83
C LYS A 117 -13.27 3.77 15.59
N ALA A 118 -12.58 4.10 14.51
CA ALA A 118 -12.56 3.28 13.31
C ALA A 118 -11.96 1.89 13.58
N TRP A 119 -10.94 1.80 14.43
CA TRP A 119 -10.39 0.52 14.87
C TRP A 119 -11.40 -0.25 15.73
N ASP A 120 -11.99 0.40 16.72
CA ASP A 120 -12.94 -0.25 17.62
C ASP A 120 -14.20 -0.74 16.87
N ASP A 121 -14.72 0.06 15.94
CA ASP A 121 -15.85 -0.32 15.07
C ASP A 121 -15.50 -1.55 14.20
N PHE A 122 -14.30 -1.60 13.63
CA PHE A 122 -13.83 -2.72 12.82
C PHE A 122 -13.63 -3.99 13.68
N LEU A 123 -12.96 -3.86 14.82
CA LEU A 123 -12.69 -4.97 15.74
C LEU A 123 -13.98 -5.60 16.29
N ASN A 124 -14.99 -4.78 16.59
CA ASN A 124 -16.26 -5.25 17.15
C ASN A 124 -17.31 -5.63 16.08
N GLY A 125 -16.99 -5.48 14.81
CA GLY A 125 -17.94 -5.73 13.71
C GLY A 125 -17.32 -6.50 12.56
N ASP A 126 -16.76 -5.78 11.62
CA ASP A 126 -16.38 -6.31 10.30
C ASP A 126 -15.27 -7.36 10.34
N ILE A 127 -14.40 -7.36 11.34
CA ILE A 127 -13.33 -8.35 11.46
C ILE A 127 -13.86 -9.79 11.47
N ALA A 128 -15.06 -10.03 12.01
CA ALA A 128 -15.71 -11.35 12.06
C ALA A 128 -15.96 -11.98 10.67
N HIS A 129 -15.83 -11.21 9.61
CA HIS A 129 -16.01 -11.67 8.23
C HIS A 129 -14.78 -11.48 7.36
N TYR A 130 -13.67 -11.03 7.94
CA TYR A 130 -12.49 -10.56 7.22
C TYR A 130 -11.89 -11.61 6.28
N ASP A 131 -11.69 -12.85 6.74
CA ASP A 131 -11.13 -13.94 5.92
C ASP A 131 -11.93 -14.23 4.64
N LYS A 132 -13.24 -14.03 4.68
CA LYS A 132 -14.11 -14.34 3.55
C LYS A 132 -14.33 -13.17 2.59
N LEU A 133 -14.44 -11.96 3.13
CA LEU A 133 -14.92 -10.79 2.40
C LEU A 133 -13.81 -9.83 1.98
N THR A 134 -12.60 -9.97 2.52
CA THR A 134 -11.49 -9.05 2.23
C THR A 134 -11.12 -8.94 0.75
N ASP A 135 -11.51 -9.89 -0.09
CA ASP A 135 -11.28 -9.87 -1.52
C ASP A 135 -12.48 -9.36 -2.34
N ASP A 136 -13.64 -9.17 -1.72
CA ASP A 136 -14.86 -8.67 -2.41
C ASP A 136 -14.78 -7.16 -2.60
N VAL A 137 -14.51 -6.74 -3.82
CA VAL A 137 -14.39 -5.31 -4.15
C VAL A 137 -15.73 -4.59 -4.26
N SER A 138 -16.84 -5.33 -4.35
CA SER A 138 -18.19 -4.77 -4.52
C SER A 138 -18.71 -4.10 -3.25
N GLN A 139 -18.26 -4.55 -2.07
CA GLN A 139 -18.77 -4.11 -0.78
C GLN A 139 -17.84 -3.17 -0.04
N ASP A 140 -16.65 -2.86 -0.60
CA ASP A 140 -15.59 -2.09 0.09
C ASP A 140 -15.28 -2.63 1.50
N PHE A 141 -15.37 -3.96 1.66
CA PHE A 141 -15.20 -4.66 2.93
C PHE A 141 -13.71 -4.70 3.32
N VAL A 142 -13.27 -3.60 3.90
CA VAL A 142 -11.88 -3.39 4.33
C VAL A 142 -11.86 -2.64 5.65
N SER A 143 -10.78 -2.80 6.40
CA SER A 143 -10.63 -2.08 7.69
C SER A 143 -10.62 -0.56 7.54
N GLY A 144 -10.21 -0.01 6.38
CA GLY A 144 -10.04 1.43 6.17
C GLY A 144 -8.95 2.08 7.02
N LEU A 145 -8.13 1.28 7.72
CA LEU A 145 -7.17 1.75 8.72
C LEU A 145 -5.83 2.21 8.13
N GLY A 146 -5.56 1.90 6.87
CA GLY A 146 -4.28 2.21 6.21
C GLY A 146 -3.85 3.66 6.37
N LYS A 147 -4.77 4.61 6.19
CA LYS A 147 -4.50 6.05 6.38
C LYS A 147 -4.10 6.40 7.81
N TYR A 148 -4.73 5.82 8.81
CA TYR A 148 -4.42 6.10 10.21
C TYR A 148 -3.08 5.50 10.62
N LEU A 149 -2.77 4.31 10.10
CA LEU A 149 -1.46 3.67 10.29
C LEU A 149 -0.34 4.42 9.56
N ALA A 150 -0.58 4.87 8.34
CA ALA A 150 0.41 5.61 7.56
C ALA A 150 0.84 6.92 8.23
N TYR A 151 -0.12 7.61 8.86
CA TYR A 151 0.15 8.87 9.58
C TYR A 151 0.45 8.68 11.08
N GLY A 152 0.54 7.44 11.57
CA GLY A 152 0.85 7.16 12.98
C GLY A 152 -0.26 7.56 13.97
N LEU A 153 -1.50 7.72 13.50
CA LEU A 153 -2.68 8.01 14.33
C LEU A 153 -3.19 6.77 15.07
N LEU A 154 -2.77 5.59 14.62
CA LEU A 154 -2.93 4.31 15.30
C LEU A 154 -1.55 3.68 15.49
N ASP A 155 -1.27 3.20 16.70
CA ASP A 155 -0.06 2.43 16.98
C ASP A 155 -0.30 0.96 16.63
N ILE A 156 0.53 0.40 15.76
CA ILE A 156 0.45 -1.00 15.36
C ILE A 156 0.57 -1.98 16.55
N ARG A 157 1.25 -1.57 17.62
CA ARG A 157 1.38 -2.38 18.84
C ARG A 157 0.08 -2.45 19.63
N GLU A 158 -0.71 -1.38 19.64
CA GLU A 158 -2.05 -1.39 20.24
C GLU A 158 -2.99 -2.31 19.46
N ILE A 159 -2.97 -2.23 18.12
CA ILE A 159 -3.75 -3.12 17.26
C ILE A 159 -3.39 -4.59 17.53
N ILE A 160 -2.10 -4.92 17.58
CA ILE A 160 -1.67 -6.28 17.88
C ILE A 160 -2.08 -6.73 19.28
N ASN A 161 -2.00 -5.85 20.27
CA ASN A 161 -2.46 -6.18 21.63
C ASN A 161 -3.94 -6.49 21.67
N ASP A 162 -4.78 -5.64 21.06
CA ASP A 162 -6.22 -5.84 21.03
C ASP A 162 -6.59 -7.15 20.29
N LEU A 163 -5.89 -7.46 19.17
CA LEU A 163 -6.09 -8.74 18.46
C LEU A 163 -5.68 -9.96 19.27
N LEU A 164 -4.64 -9.87 20.09
CA LEU A 164 -4.18 -10.98 20.92
C LEU A 164 -5.02 -11.16 22.17
N GLU A 165 -5.64 -10.10 22.69
CA GLU A 165 -6.54 -10.15 23.85
C GLU A 165 -7.79 -10.98 23.54
N ASP A 166 -8.38 -10.80 22.37
CA ASP A 166 -9.62 -11.46 21.95
C ASP A 166 -9.38 -12.63 20.95
N TYR A 167 -8.12 -13.03 20.75
CA TYR A 167 -7.73 -13.97 19.70
C TYR A 167 -8.51 -15.28 19.68
N GLU A 168 -8.76 -15.88 20.84
CA GLU A 168 -9.48 -17.16 20.98
C GLU A 168 -10.95 -17.07 20.58
N SER A 169 -11.52 -15.87 20.54
CA SER A 169 -12.93 -15.65 20.19
C SER A 169 -13.22 -15.90 18.70
N ASP A 170 -12.26 -15.58 17.82
CA ASP A 170 -12.35 -15.76 16.37
C ASP A 170 -10.97 -15.89 15.72
N GLU A 171 -10.24 -16.97 16.06
CA GLU A 171 -8.87 -17.23 15.60
C GLU A 171 -8.69 -17.03 14.09
N LYS A 172 -9.63 -17.50 13.29
CA LYS A 172 -9.50 -17.52 11.83
C LYS A 172 -9.47 -16.11 11.22
N ASN A 173 -10.39 -15.25 11.62
CA ASN A 173 -10.49 -13.90 11.09
C ASN A 173 -9.37 -13.02 11.67
N PHE A 174 -9.05 -13.16 12.96
CA PHE A 174 -7.95 -12.45 13.59
C PHE A 174 -6.60 -12.81 12.97
N GLU A 175 -6.37 -14.12 12.71
CA GLU A 175 -5.14 -14.56 12.04
C GLU A 175 -5.04 -14.03 10.61
N ALA A 176 -6.15 -13.95 9.87
CA ALA A 176 -6.16 -13.36 8.55
C ALA A 176 -5.75 -11.87 8.61
N PHE A 177 -6.26 -11.12 9.58
CA PHE A 177 -5.90 -9.72 9.76
C PHE A 177 -4.45 -9.53 10.27
N ILE A 178 -4.02 -10.33 11.25
CA ILE A 178 -2.61 -10.36 11.74
C ILE A 178 -1.65 -10.61 10.59
N ARG A 179 -2.01 -11.47 9.64
CA ARG A 179 -1.21 -11.74 8.46
C ARG A 179 -0.98 -10.48 7.61
N GLU A 180 -1.98 -9.63 7.42
CA GLU A 180 -1.85 -8.36 6.71
C GLU A 180 -0.98 -7.36 7.46
N VAL A 181 -1.12 -7.32 8.80
CA VAL A 181 -0.22 -6.54 9.66
C VAL A 181 1.23 -6.99 9.49
N LEU A 182 1.47 -8.30 9.48
CA LEU A 182 2.81 -8.85 9.29
C LEU A 182 3.36 -8.65 7.87
N PHE A 183 2.51 -8.55 6.84
CA PHE A 183 2.95 -8.13 5.50
C PHE A 183 3.51 -6.70 5.52
N ARG A 184 2.85 -5.79 6.21
CA ARG A 184 3.34 -4.43 6.40
C ARG A 184 4.70 -4.42 7.10
N GLU A 185 4.86 -5.14 8.20
CA GLU A 185 6.12 -5.27 8.94
C GLU A 185 7.24 -5.86 8.06
N PHE A 186 6.92 -6.88 7.26
CA PHE A 186 7.87 -7.47 6.32
C PHE A 186 8.38 -6.44 5.29
N TYR A 187 7.51 -5.60 4.76
CA TYR A 187 7.92 -4.55 3.83
C TYR A 187 8.77 -3.47 4.50
N TYR A 188 8.54 -3.15 5.76
CA TYR A 188 9.41 -2.26 6.53
C TYR A 188 10.80 -2.85 6.72
N VAL A 189 10.90 -4.14 7.03
CA VAL A 189 12.19 -4.85 7.12
C VAL A 189 12.92 -4.81 5.78
N LEU A 190 12.23 -5.10 4.69
CA LEU A 190 12.80 -5.06 3.34
C LEU A 190 13.29 -3.66 2.98
N MET A 191 12.48 -2.64 3.15
CA MET A 191 12.82 -1.26 2.81
C MET A 191 14.02 -0.77 3.61
N THR A 192 14.13 -1.15 4.88
CA THR A 192 15.26 -0.77 5.74
C THR A 192 16.55 -1.45 5.31
N GLN A 193 16.50 -2.74 5.00
CA GLN A 193 17.69 -3.53 4.70
C GLN A 193 18.13 -3.45 3.25
N TYR A 194 17.22 -3.08 2.33
CA TYR A 194 17.45 -2.91 0.91
C TYR A 194 16.89 -1.56 0.43
N SER A 195 17.38 -0.47 1.02
CA SER A 195 16.84 0.89 0.79
C SER A 195 16.91 1.35 -0.67
N GLU A 196 17.84 0.81 -1.47
CA GLU A 196 17.92 1.07 -2.90
C GLU A 196 16.68 0.59 -3.67
N THR A 197 15.91 -0.33 -3.09
CA THR A 197 14.67 -0.83 -3.70
C THR A 197 13.57 0.23 -3.78
N ALA A 198 13.71 1.33 -3.08
CA ALA A 198 12.80 2.47 -3.22
C ALA A 198 12.71 2.97 -4.68
N THR A 199 13.82 2.86 -5.44
CA THR A 199 13.91 3.37 -6.81
C THR A 199 14.41 2.34 -7.82
N LYS A 200 14.90 1.18 -7.36
CA LYS A 200 15.47 0.12 -8.20
C LYS A 200 14.75 -1.19 -7.95
N SER A 201 14.63 -2.00 -8.97
CA SER A 201 14.12 -3.37 -8.84
C SER A 201 14.94 -4.15 -7.82
N PHE A 202 14.29 -4.87 -6.90
CA PHE A 202 14.94 -5.74 -5.93
C PHE A 202 15.81 -6.78 -6.64
N SER A 203 15.24 -7.45 -7.63
CA SER A 203 15.97 -8.42 -8.46
C SER A 203 16.86 -7.70 -9.46
N GLU A 204 18.19 -7.85 -9.32
CA GLU A 204 19.19 -7.19 -10.16
C GLU A 204 19.03 -7.49 -11.65
N LYS A 205 18.62 -8.73 -12.00
CA LYS A 205 18.38 -9.14 -13.38
C LYS A 205 17.32 -8.30 -14.10
N TYR A 206 16.43 -7.63 -13.36
CA TYR A 206 15.37 -6.81 -13.93
C TYR A 206 15.66 -5.30 -13.87
N ARG A 207 16.83 -4.88 -13.36
CA ARG A 207 17.20 -3.47 -13.25
C ARG A 207 17.41 -2.81 -14.63
N ASN A 208 17.76 -3.60 -15.63
CA ASN A 208 18.01 -3.13 -17.00
C ASN A 208 16.86 -3.49 -17.97
N MET A 209 15.65 -3.73 -17.48
CA MET A 209 14.50 -3.98 -18.34
C MET A 209 14.24 -2.79 -19.26
N GLN A 210 14.03 -3.09 -20.54
CA GLN A 210 13.67 -2.09 -21.55
C GLN A 210 12.16 -1.91 -21.56
N TRP A 211 11.66 -1.15 -20.58
CA TRP A 211 10.25 -0.82 -20.48
C TRP A 211 9.75 -0.01 -21.68
N SER A 212 8.45 -0.08 -21.93
CA SER A 212 7.79 0.83 -22.86
C SER A 212 7.62 2.20 -22.20
N TYR A 213 8.09 3.25 -22.86
CA TYR A 213 7.92 4.64 -22.41
C TYR A 213 6.73 5.32 -23.12
N ASN A 214 5.65 4.57 -23.37
CA ASN A 214 4.45 5.08 -24.03
C ASN A 214 3.64 6.00 -23.10
N LYS A 215 3.90 7.30 -23.17
CA LYS A 215 3.20 8.31 -22.39
C LYS A 215 1.70 8.35 -22.66
N THR A 216 1.27 8.10 -23.90
CA THR A 216 -0.16 8.08 -24.24
C THR A 216 -0.89 6.96 -23.51
N HIS A 217 -0.35 5.73 -23.49
CA HIS A 217 -0.93 4.62 -22.75
C HIS A 217 -0.93 4.87 -21.24
N PHE A 218 0.11 5.51 -20.72
CA PHE A 218 0.17 5.89 -19.31
C PHE A 218 -0.92 6.92 -18.96
N GLU A 219 -1.13 7.94 -19.79
CA GLU A 219 -2.21 8.93 -19.58
C GLU A 219 -3.61 8.29 -19.63
N VAL A 220 -3.82 7.37 -20.58
CA VAL A 220 -5.09 6.64 -20.68
C VAL A 220 -5.33 5.77 -19.45
N TRP A 221 -4.31 5.08 -18.94
CA TRP A 221 -4.38 4.30 -17.70
C TRP A 221 -4.70 5.20 -16.48
N LYS A 222 -3.98 6.32 -16.32
CA LYS A 222 -4.23 7.28 -15.22
C LYS A 222 -5.68 7.79 -15.20
N LYS A 223 -6.24 8.06 -16.37
CA LYS A 223 -7.61 8.58 -16.52
C LYS A 223 -8.70 7.52 -16.37
N GLY A 224 -8.34 6.23 -16.27
CA GLY A 224 -9.33 5.15 -16.30
C GLY A 224 -10.11 5.11 -17.62
N GLN A 225 -9.39 5.04 -18.74
CA GLN A 225 -9.92 5.02 -20.10
C GLN A 225 -9.32 3.88 -20.92
N THR A 226 -8.92 2.79 -20.26
CA THR A 226 -8.25 1.65 -20.90
C THR A 226 -9.18 0.78 -21.74
N GLY A 227 -10.47 0.91 -21.52
CA GLY A 227 -11.49 0.03 -22.08
C GLY A 227 -11.78 -1.21 -21.21
N TYR A 228 -10.94 -1.53 -20.23
CA TYR A 228 -11.17 -2.59 -19.26
C TYR A 228 -11.95 -2.05 -18.05
N PRO A 229 -13.25 -2.36 -17.90
CA PRO A 229 -14.10 -1.67 -16.92
C PRO A 229 -13.59 -1.76 -15.48
N ILE A 230 -13.05 -2.90 -15.06
CA ILE A 230 -12.52 -3.06 -13.70
C ILE A 230 -11.28 -2.18 -13.45
N VAL A 231 -10.42 -2.02 -14.47
CA VAL A 231 -9.24 -1.13 -14.39
C VAL A 231 -9.69 0.33 -14.36
N ASP A 232 -10.62 0.69 -15.26
CA ASP A 232 -11.10 2.05 -15.40
C ASP A 232 -11.89 2.51 -14.16
N ALA A 233 -12.75 1.64 -13.63
CA ALA A 233 -13.47 1.86 -12.38
C ALA A 233 -12.51 2.08 -11.19
N ALA A 234 -11.48 1.25 -11.09
CA ALA A 234 -10.49 1.35 -10.02
C ALA A 234 -9.70 2.67 -10.09
N MET A 235 -9.23 3.06 -11.28
CA MET A 235 -8.49 4.31 -11.47
C MET A 235 -9.36 5.54 -11.24
N LYS A 236 -10.64 5.53 -11.68
CA LYS A 236 -11.57 6.62 -11.40
C LYS A 236 -11.88 6.75 -9.91
N LYS A 237 -12.05 5.63 -9.19
CA LYS A 237 -12.20 5.65 -7.73
C LYS A 237 -10.98 6.26 -7.05
N LEU A 238 -9.76 5.83 -7.41
CA LEU A 238 -8.51 6.41 -6.89
C LEU A 238 -8.47 7.92 -7.10
N ASN A 239 -8.69 8.37 -8.33
CA ASN A 239 -8.62 9.79 -8.69
C ASN A 239 -9.62 10.67 -7.94
N ARG A 240 -10.79 10.11 -7.62
CA ARG A 240 -11.85 10.82 -6.92
C ARG A 240 -11.69 10.82 -5.40
N THR A 241 -11.21 9.71 -4.83
CA THR A 241 -11.26 9.48 -3.37
C THR A 241 -9.89 9.37 -2.71
N GLY A 242 -8.82 9.21 -3.48
CA GLY A 242 -7.50 8.88 -2.95
C GLY A 242 -7.38 7.47 -2.36
N TYR A 243 -8.37 6.61 -2.60
CA TYR A 243 -8.40 5.26 -2.04
C TYR A 243 -8.64 4.19 -3.11
N MET A 244 -7.98 3.05 -2.96
CA MET A 244 -8.18 1.88 -3.82
C MET A 244 -8.04 0.60 -2.98
N HIS A 245 -9.01 -0.30 -3.12
CA HIS A 245 -8.99 -1.63 -2.51
C HIS A 245 -7.74 -2.43 -2.93
N ASN A 246 -7.12 -3.19 -2.01
CA ASN A 246 -5.88 -3.92 -2.29
C ASN A 246 -5.94 -4.81 -3.54
N ARG A 247 -7.02 -5.58 -3.71
CA ARG A 247 -7.21 -6.42 -4.90
C ARG A 247 -7.14 -5.62 -6.20
N LEU A 248 -7.73 -4.43 -6.21
CA LEU A 248 -7.70 -3.55 -7.37
C LEU A 248 -6.32 -2.96 -7.61
N ARG A 249 -5.55 -2.64 -6.54
CA ARG A 249 -4.15 -2.21 -6.69
C ARG A 249 -3.33 -3.26 -7.43
N MET A 250 -3.52 -4.56 -7.12
CA MET A 250 -2.85 -5.65 -7.84
C MET A 250 -3.27 -5.74 -9.31
N VAL A 251 -4.56 -5.54 -9.61
CA VAL A 251 -5.08 -5.61 -10.98
C VAL A 251 -4.52 -4.46 -11.83
N VAL A 252 -4.64 -3.21 -11.36
CA VAL A 252 -4.22 -2.04 -12.14
C VAL A 252 -2.71 -1.92 -12.28
N SER A 253 -1.95 -2.35 -11.26
CA SER A 253 -0.49 -2.33 -11.33
C SER A 253 0.06 -3.41 -12.27
N GLN A 254 -0.52 -4.62 -12.24
CA GLN A 254 -0.16 -5.63 -13.23
C GLN A 254 -0.59 -5.25 -14.64
N PHE A 255 -1.74 -4.59 -14.78
CA PHE A 255 -2.16 -4.07 -16.08
C PHE A 255 -1.13 -3.08 -16.65
N LEU A 256 -0.69 -2.11 -15.85
CA LEU A 256 0.33 -1.16 -16.26
C LEU A 256 1.64 -1.86 -16.64
N THR A 257 2.15 -2.72 -15.77
CA THR A 257 3.50 -3.29 -15.90
C THR A 257 3.58 -4.46 -16.85
N LYS A 258 2.52 -5.24 -17.01
CA LYS A 258 2.54 -6.47 -17.82
C LYS A 258 1.73 -6.35 -19.11
N ASN A 259 0.57 -5.70 -19.11
CA ASN A 259 -0.20 -5.51 -20.33
C ASN A 259 0.32 -4.33 -21.18
N LEU A 260 0.62 -3.19 -20.55
CA LEU A 260 1.17 -2.02 -21.22
C LEU A 260 2.70 -1.99 -21.27
N PHE A 261 3.34 -2.82 -20.45
CA PHE A 261 4.79 -2.91 -20.32
C PHE A 261 5.46 -1.58 -19.93
N ILE A 262 4.77 -0.79 -19.10
CA ILE A 262 5.27 0.49 -18.58
C ILE A 262 5.97 0.26 -17.25
N ASP A 263 7.06 1.02 -17.03
CA ASP A 263 7.88 0.94 -15.82
C ASP A 263 7.03 1.10 -14.54
N TRP A 264 7.22 0.20 -13.60
CA TRP A 264 6.52 0.20 -12.33
C TRP A 264 6.73 1.50 -11.53
N THR A 265 7.88 2.16 -11.68
CA THR A 265 8.19 3.42 -11.00
C THR A 265 7.23 4.55 -11.37
N TRP A 266 6.70 4.57 -12.60
CA TRP A 266 5.71 5.55 -13.02
C TRP A 266 4.38 5.36 -12.30
N GLY A 267 3.97 4.10 -12.16
CA GLY A 267 2.73 3.78 -11.46
C GLY A 267 2.84 3.98 -9.94
N GLU A 268 4.00 3.62 -9.36
CA GLU A 268 4.32 3.86 -7.96
C GLU A 268 4.25 5.35 -7.62
N GLU A 269 4.91 6.19 -8.43
CA GLU A 269 4.88 7.64 -8.26
C GLU A 269 3.47 8.22 -8.37
N TYR A 270 2.67 7.71 -9.30
CA TYR A 270 1.27 8.13 -9.43
C TYR A 270 0.47 7.77 -8.17
N PHE A 271 0.64 6.56 -7.64
CA PHE A 271 0.00 6.16 -6.38
C PHE A 271 0.47 7.00 -5.20
N ARG A 272 1.75 7.34 -5.12
CA ARG A 272 2.31 8.22 -4.10
C ARG A 272 1.64 9.60 -4.07
N GLN A 273 1.27 10.13 -5.23
CA GLN A 273 0.62 11.42 -5.35
C GLN A 273 -0.87 11.41 -4.97
N TYR A 274 -1.54 10.27 -5.14
CA TYR A 274 -3.01 10.18 -5.00
C TYR A 274 -3.48 9.43 -3.77
N LEU A 275 -2.74 8.43 -3.28
CA LEU A 275 -3.19 7.62 -2.14
C LEU A 275 -3.16 8.40 -0.83
N ILE A 276 -4.31 8.47 -0.15
CA ILE A 276 -4.42 9.04 1.20
C ILE A 276 -3.83 8.12 2.28
N ASP A 277 -3.66 6.85 1.97
CA ASP A 277 -3.06 5.83 2.83
C ASP A 277 -1.66 5.41 2.33
N TYR A 278 -0.97 6.31 1.63
CA TYR A 278 0.35 6.01 1.10
C TYR A 278 1.31 5.60 2.20
N ASP A 279 1.89 4.43 2.02
CA ASP A 279 3.00 3.89 2.81
C ASP A 279 4.10 3.47 1.85
N ASN A 280 5.27 4.09 1.96
CA ASN A 280 6.35 3.90 0.99
C ASN A 280 6.79 2.44 0.88
N ALA A 281 7.01 1.77 2.00
CA ALA A 281 7.48 0.39 2.00
C ALA A 281 6.45 -0.55 1.35
N SER A 282 5.18 -0.42 1.73
CA SER A 282 4.10 -1.24 1.20
C SER A 282 3.83 -0.95 -0.27
N ASN A 283 3.82 0.34 -0.67
CA ASN A 283 3.54 0.72 -2.05
C ASN A 283 4.65 0.26 -3.01
N VAL A 284 5.90 0.59 -2.71
CA VAL A 284 7.05 0.20 -3.55
C VAL A 284 7.15 -1.31 -3.72
N HIS A 285 7.08 -2.07 -2.62
CA HIS A 285 7.19 -3.53 -2.70
C HIS A 285 5.95 -4.18 -3.31
N GLY A 286 4.75 -3.61 -3.13
CA GLY A 286 3.53 -4.03 -3.82
C GLY A 286 3.61 -3.84 -5.34
N TRP A 287 4.14 -2.70 -5.80
CA TRP A 287 4.40 -2.45 -7.22
C TRP A 287 5.43 -3.40 -7.79
N GLN A 288 6.54 -3.63 -7.10
CA GLN A 288 7.57 -4.58 -7.54
C GLN A 288 7.09 -6.02 -7.53
N TRP A 289 6.23 -6.40 -6.57
CA TRP A 289 5.58 -7.70 -6.56
C TRP A 289 4.72 -7.89 -7.81
N SER A 290 3.91 -6.91 -8.16
CA SER A 290 3.05 -6.91 -9.34
C SER A 290 3.85 -6.95 -10.64
N ALA A 291 4.93 -6.19 -10.72
CA ALA A 291 5.84 -6.14 -11.88
C ALA A 291 6.72 -7.39 -12.03
N SER A 292 6.74 -8.28 -11.03
CA SER A 292 7.65 -9.45 -10.94
C SER A 292 9.13 -9.08 -10.80
N THR A 293 9.43 -7.88 -10.34
CA THR A 293 10.78 -7.36 -10.15
C THR A 293 11.21 -7.35 -8.68
N GLY A 294 10.26 -7.61 -7.77
CA GLY A 294 10.44 -7.59 -6.33
C GLY A 294 10.92 -8.91 -5.73
N THR A 295 11.00 -8.90 -4.41
CA THR A 295 11.18 -10.12 -3.62
C THR A 295 9.85 -10.86 -3.49
N ASP A 296 9.90 -12.19 -3.39
CA ASP A 296 8.71 -13.06 -3.29
C ASP A 296 7.62 -12.72 -4.34
N ALA A 297 8.07 -12.14 -5.45
CA ALA A 297 7.19 -11.60 -6.45
C ALA A 297 6.48 -12.70 -7.25
N VAL A 298 5.28 -12.39 -7.71
CA VAL A 298 4.56 -13.27 -8.63
C VAL A 298 5.42 -13.58 -9.86
N PRO A 299 5.50 -14.83 -10.32
CA PRO A 299 6.28 -15.17 -11.51
C PRO A 299 5.86 -14.32 -12.70
N TYR A 300 6.81 -13.84 -13.47
CA TYR A 300 6.56 -12.87 -14.55
C TYR A 300 5.49 -13.36 -15.55
N PHE A 301 5.48 -14.63 -15.91
CA PHE A 301 4.50 -15.23 -16.83
C PHE A 301 3.09 -15.34 -16.24
N ARG A 302 2.92 -15.18 -14.92
CA ARG A 302 1.61 -15.18 -14.27
C ARG A 302 1.01 -13.77 -14.33
N MET A 303 0.18 -13.55 -15.33
CA MET A 303 -0.54 -12.28 -15.51
C MET A 303 -1.96 -12.41 -14.97
N LEU A 304 -2.42 -11.39 -14.26
CA LEU A 304 -3.84 -11.26 -13.92
C LEU A 304 -4.60 -10.79 -15.16
N ASN A 305 -5.54 -11.63 -15.63
CA ASN A 305 -6.44 -11.24 -16.69
C ASN A 305 -7.51 -10.29 -16.12
N PRO A 306 -7.59 -9.01 -16.53
CA PRO A 306 -8.54 -8.06 -15.94
C PRO A 306 -10.00 -8.51 -16.03
N ILE A 307 -10.40 -9.15 -17.12
CA ILE A 307 -11.75 -9.67 -17.32
C ILE A 307 -12.06 -10.75 -16.28
N ARG A 308 -11.18 -11.76 -16.14
CA ARG A 308 -11.37 -12.82 -15.14
C ARG A 308 -11.29 -12.31 -13.71
N GLN A 309 -10.49 -11.30 -13.43
CA GLN A 309 -10.46 -10.66 -12.12
C GLN A 309 -11.78 -9.95 -11.83
N SER A 310 -12.32 -9.25 -12.83
CA SER A 310 -13.63 -8.61 -12.75
C SER A 310 -14.75 -9.63 -12.49
N GLU A 311 -14.83 -10.69 -13.29
CA GLU A 311 -15.81 -11.77 -13.11
C GLU A 311 -15.73 -12.43 -11.73
N ARG A 312 -14.53 -12.55 -11.17
CA ARG A 312 -14.30 -13.23 -9.87
C ARG A 312 -14.61 -12.35 -8.67
N PHE A 313 -14.17 -11.10 -8.68
CA PHE A 313 -14.17 -10.23 -7.49
C PHE A 313 -15.25 -9.13 -7.52
N ASP A 314 -15.94 -8.98 -8.65
CA ASP A 314 -17.10 -8.10 -8.84
C ASP A 314 -18.16 -8.79 -9.72
N ALA A 315 -18.49 -10.04 -9.38
CA ALA A 315 -19.28 -10.93 -10.25
C ALA A 315 -20.61 -10.30 -10.76
N GLN A 316 -21.24 -9.46 -9.95
CA GLN A 316 -22.47 -8.74 -10.32
C GLN A 316 -22.20 -7.37 -10.96
N GLY A 317 -20.94 -6.94 -11.03
CA GLY A 317 -20.54 -5.65 -11.57
C GLY A 317 -20.94 -4.46 -10.69
N TYR A 318 -21.19 -4.66 -9.41
CA TYR A 318 -21.63 -3.57 -8.51
C TYR A 318 -20.55 -2.49 -8.39
N PHE A 319 -19.29 -2.88 -8.19
CA PHE A 319 -18.20 -1.93 -8.13
C PHE A 319 -18.06 -1.15 -9.44
N ILE A 320 -18.06 -1.85 -10.59
CA ILE A 320 -17.95 -1.21 -11.91
C ILE A 320 -19.08 -0.21 -12.09
N LYS A 321 -20.33 -0.59 -11.80
CA LYS A 321 -21.51 0.28 -11.95
C LYS A 321 -21.39 1.53 -11.10
N THR A 322 -20.99 1.41 -9.84
CA THR A 322 -20.85 2.58 -8.94
C THR A 322 -19.77 3.58 -9.39
N GLN A 323 -18.81 3.17 -10.21
CA GLN A 323 -17.72 4.02 -10.67
C GLN A 323 -17.88 4.48 -12.14
N LEU A 324 -18.63 3.72 -12.94
CA LEU A 324 -18.83 3.94 -14.37
C LEU A 324 -20.33 3.98 -14.68
N GLU A 325 -20.92 5.16 -14.57
CA GLU A 325 -22.37 5.40 -14.73
C GLU A 325 -22.95 4.83 -16.02
N ILE A 326 -22.13 4.79 -17.10
CA ILE A 326 -22.52 4.21 -18.39
C ILE A 326 -22.98 2.74 -18.28
N PHE A 327 -22.60 2.04 -17.22
CA PHE A 327 -22.96 0.64 -17.00
C PHE A 327 -24.08 0.42 -15.96
N ASN A 328 -24.69 1.48 -15.42
CA ASN A 328 -25.68 1.35 -14.34
C ASN A 328 -26.79 0.33 -14.65
N ASP A 329 -27.36 0.39 -15.83
CA ASP A 329 -28.49 -0.47 -16.26
C ASP A 329 -28.02 -1.72 -17.03
N VAL A 330 -26.69 -1.86 -17.25
CA VAL A 330 -26.15 -2.97 -18.04
C VAL A 330 -26.16 -4.27 -17.23
N SER A 331 -26.60 -5.35 -17.84
CA SER A 331 -26.54 -6.70 -17.25
C SER A 331 -25.08 -7.08 -16.93
N SER A 332 -24.86 -7.72 -15.77
CA SER A 332 -23.54 -8.23 -15.37
C SER A 332 -22.89 -9.13 -16.43
N LYS A 333 -23.68 -9.82 -17.22
CA LYS A 333 -23.23 -10.66 -18.34
C LYS A 333 -22.36 -9.92 -19.37
N TYR A 334 -22.58 -8.61 -19.56
CA TYR A 334 -21.93 -7.82 -20.62
C TYR A 334 -20.85 -6.87 -20.09
N ILE A 335 -20.83 -6.62 -18.77
CA ILE A 335 -20.06 -5.53 -18.16
C ILE A 335 -18.58 -5.84 -18.04
N HIS A 336 -18.20 -7.13 -17.86
CA HIS A 336 -16.82 -7.54 -17.62
C HIS A 336 -15.94 -7.54 -18.87
N ASP A 337 -16.56 -7.82 -20.03
CA ASP A 337 -15.89 -7.82 -21.34
C ASP A 337 -16.78 -7.11 -22.38
N PRO A 338 -16.90 -5.78 -22.29
CA PRO A 338 -17.80 -5.03 -23.18
C PRO A 338 -17.40 -5.12 -24.65
N THR A 339 -16.12 -5.33 -24.96
CA THR A 339 -15.66 -5.46 -26.36
C THR A 339 -16.24 -6.71 -27.02
N LYS A 340 -16.31 -7.81 -26.30
CA LYS A 340 -16.95 -9.06 -26.78
C LYS A 340 -18.44 -8.89 -27.08
N TYR A 341 -19.10 -7.98 -26.39
CA TYR A 341 -20.56 -7.76 -26.48
C TYR A 341 -20.92 -6.39 -27.10
N LYS A 342 -19.98 -5.80 -27.85
CA LYS A 342 -20.12 -4.46 -28.43
C LYS A 342 -21.45 -4.26 -29.14
N ASP A 343 -21.85 -5.20 -30.04
CA ASP A 343 -23.08 -5.08 -30.80
C ASP A 343 -24.32 -5.13 -29.89
N LYS A 344 -24.30 -5.99 -28.86
CA LYS A 344 -25.38 -6.09 -27.88
C LYS A 344 -25.51 -4.85 -27.01
N LEU A 345 -24.37 -4.26 -26.60
CA LEU A 345 -24.37 -3.03 -25.84
C LEU A 345 -24.89 -1.85 -26.65
N GLN A 346 -24.57 -1.78 -27.93
CA GLN A 346 -25.13 -0.78 -28.84
C GLN A 346 -26.63 -0.97 -29.10
N GLU A 347 -27.03 -2.22 -29.36
CA GLU A 347 -28.43 -2.55 -29.71
C GLU A 347 -29.38 -2.33 -28.51
N ILE A 348 -28.99 -2.79 -27.31
CA ILE A 348 -29.89 -2.85 -26.15
C ILE A 348 -29.77 -1.59 -25.27
N TYR A 349 -28.55 -1.09 -25.08
CA TYR A 349 -28.23 -0.03 -24.11
C TYR A 349 -27.79 1.28 -24.77
N HIS A 350 -27.65 1.30 -26.10
CA HIS A 350 -27.16 2.45 -26.88
C HIS A 350 -25.76 2.91 -26.46
N ILE A 351 -24.91 1.97 -26.00
CA ILE A 351 -23.53 2.22 -25.54
C ILE A 351 -22.56 1.89 -26.66
N GLU A 352 -21.78 2.90 -27.08
CA GLU A 352 -20.67 2.70 -27.97
C GLU A 352 -19.39 2.36 -27.19
N ILE A 353 -18.77 1.23 -27.53
CA ILE A 353 -17.57 0.72 -26.87
C ILE A 353 -16.34 0.97 -27.72
N ALA A 354 -15.38 1.71 -27.17
CA ALA A 354 -14.04 1.85 -27.72
C ALA A 354 -13.23 0.54 -27.60
N SER A 355 -12.24 0.39 -28.44
CA SER A 355 -11.33 -0.76 -28.38
C SER A 355 -10.47 -0.69 -27.13
N PHE A 356 -10.12 -1.86 -26.59
CA PHE A 356 -9.16 -1.98 -25.49
C PHE A 356 -7.79 -1.42 -25.90
N ILE A 357 -7.12 -0.72 -25.00
CA ILE A 357 -5.71 -0.41 -25.20
C ILE A 357 -4.83 -1.61 -24.80
N HIS A 358 -3.83 -1.88 -25.57
CA HIS A 358 -2.82 -2.89 -25.30
C HIS A 358 -1.50 -2.53 -26.00
N ASN A 359 -0.42 -3.14 -25.59
CA ASN A 359 0.85 -3.00 -26.25
C ASN A 359 0.98 -4.09 -27.34
N ASP A 360 0.69 -3.75 -28.59
CA ASP A 360 0.69 -4.68 -29.73
C ASP A 360 2.00 -5.44 -29.89
N SER A 361 3.13 -4.76 -29.67
CA SER A 361 4.46 -5.38 -29.79
C SER A 361 4.71 -6.42 -28.71
N HIS A 362 4.14 -6.22 -27.53
CA HIS A 362 4.27 -7.13 -26.40
C HIS A 362 3.26 -8.29 -26.49
N MET A 363 2.02 -7.99 -26.90
CA MET A 363 0.95 -8.99 -27.05
C MET A 363 1.18 -10.00 -28.17
N LYS A 364 1.83 -9.59 -29.28
CA LYS A 364 2.21 -10.53 -30.37
C LYS A 364 3.17 -11.61 -29.90
N THR A 365 3.86 -11.38 -28.80
CA THR A 365 4.87 -12.28 -28.25
C THR A 365 4.40 -13.02 -26.99
N CYS A 366 3.29 -12.61 -26.38
CA CYS A 366 2.68 -13.23 -25.20
C CYS A 366 1.30 -13.76 -25.55
N THR A 367 1.20 -14.99 -26.01
CA THR A 367 -0.09 -15.67 -26.13
C THR A 367 -0.64 -15.99 -24.75
N TRP A 368 -1.92 -15.73 -24.53
CA TRP A 368 -2.70 -16.11 -23.36
C TRP A 368 -2.73 -17.66 -23.19
N GLY A 369 -1.61 -18.27 -22.87
CA GLY A 369 -1.54 -19.73 -22.80
C GLY A 369 -0.13 -20.30 -22.68
N GLY A 370 0.85 -19.51 -22.31
CA GLY A 370 2.02 -20.10 -21.68
C GLY A 370 3.20 -20.43 -22.57
N LYS A 371 3.62 -19.55 -23.49
CA LYS A 371 5.01 -19.55 -23.91
C LYS A 371 5.57 -18.12 -23.89
N TRP A 372 6.53 -17.95 -23.01
CA TRP A 372 7.26 -16.70 -22.79
C TRP A 372 8.13 -16.33 -23.95
N CYS A 373 8.04 -15.10 -24.28
CA CYS A 373 8.75 -14.53 -25.38
C CYS A 373 10.12 -13.99 -25.01
N GLY A 374 11.05 -14.10 -25.93
CA GLY A 374 12.46 -13.83 -25.84
C GLY A 374 12.94 -12.42 -25.44
N LEU A 375 12.09 -11.57 -24.84
CA LEU A 375 12.52 -10.29 -24.29
C LEU A 375 13.26 -10.43 -22.95
N VAL A 376 13.00 -11.50 -22.19
CA VAL A 376 13.77 -11.81 -20.96
C VAL A 376 15.09 -12.49 -21.30
N ALA A 377 15.18 -13.19 -22.42
CA ALA A 377 16.43 -13.80 -22.89
C ALA A 377 17.49 -12.80 -23.36
N LYS A 378 17.16 -11.52 -23.48
CA LYS A 378 18.13 -10.43 -23.80
C LYS A 378 18.58 -9.64 -22.57
N ALA A 379 18.12 -10.01 -21.37
CA ALA A 379 18.54 -9.41 -20.11
C ALA A 379 19.53 -10.31 -19.32
N THR A 380 20.05 -11.35 -19.96
CA THR A 380 21.15 -12.18 -19.43
C THR A 380 22.49 -11.74 -20.00
#